data_86dc6038ff501bb584ba76328095cbcc
#
_entry.id   86dc6038ff501bb584ba76328095cbcc
#
_cell.length_a   1.000
_cell.length_b   1.000
_cell.length_c   1.000
_cell.angle_alpha   90.00
_cell.angle_beta   90.00
_cell.angle_gamma   90.00
#
_symmetry.space_group_name_H-M   'P 1'
#
loop_
_entity.id
_entity.type
_entity.pdbx_description
1 polymer ?
#
loop_
_entity_poly.entity_id
_entity_poly.type
_entity_poly.pdbx_seq_one_letter_code
_entity_poly.pdbx_strand_id
1 'polypeptide(L)'
;MDRYEASVWKVTDTTCVRAIKEGRDLPRYCLEQSVQVGINGVDYIDAQCQFNGGGCKDIYALSLPAVVPARSINYFIAAAACRNSGKRLPSNAEWQAAALGTPDPWPQDDPTHQCNLNSPSVSLTGSRSKCVSDVGAFDMVGNVIEFVADWGALATTGATWDVFIPGFGNDVSNIGGSPAGTIYGLPGTTLRGGSFTIAPNSGGTGELAGVYAIDQNGAPNSIGDATAAGFRCAK
;
A
#
# COMPACT_ATOMS: atom_id res chain seq x y z
N MET A 1 -11.99 -4.83 4.91
CA MET A 1 -10.60 -4.56 4.49
C MET A 1 -9.64 -5.39 5.33
N ASP A 2 -8.52 -5.81 4.75
CA ASP A 2 -7.47 -6.58 5.45
C ASP A 2 -6.86 -5.76 6.59
N ARG A 3 -6.57 -6.43 7.71
CA ARG A 3 -6.06 -5.82 8.92
C ARG A 3 -4.62 -5.35 8.79
N TYR A 4 -3.81 -6.10 8.06
CA TYR A 4 -2.39 -5.84 7.82
C TYR A 4 -2.17 -5.55 6.35
N GLU A 5 -1.08 -4.86 6.03
CA GLU A 5 -0.56 -4.78 4.67
C GLU A 5 -0.41 -6.18 4.09
N ALA A 6 -0.63 -6.32 2.79
CA ALA A 6 -0.53 -7.61 2.14
C ALA A 6 0.91 -8.11 2.11
N SER A 7 1.09 -9.38 2.41
CA SER A 7 2.23 -10.18 1.97
C SER A 7 1.80 -11.07 0.80
N VAL A 8 2.65 -11.25 -0.19
CA VAL A 8 2.35 -12.05 -1.37
C VAL A 8 3.08 -13.37 -1.32
N TRP A 9 2.35 -14.45 -1.59
CA TRP A 9 2.86 -15.81 -1.50
C TRP A 9 2.57 -16.60 -2.76
N LYS A 10 3.57 -17.31 -3.27
CA LYS A 10 3.40 -18.32 -4.32
C LYS A 10 2.94 -19.61 -3.67
N VAL A 11 1.69 -20.02 -3.97
CA VAL A 11 1.03 -21.17 -3.36
C VAL A 11 0.52 -22.10 -4.47
N THR A 12 0.94 -23.35 -4.46
CA THR A 12 0.55 -24.34 -5.46
C THR A 12 -0.33 -25.45 -4.89
N ASP A 13 -0.35 -25.67 -3.58
CA ASP A 13 -1.21 -26.64 -2.93
C ASP A 13 -2.68 -26.22 -3.02
N THR A 14 -3.51 -27.08 -3.60
CA THR A 14 -4.93 -26.78 -3.88
C THR A 14 -5.78 -26.62 -2.63
N THR A 15 -5.43 -27.28 -1.53
CA THR A 15 -6.13 -27.15 -0.23
C THR A 15 -5.83 -25.79 0.38
N CYS A 16 -4.56 -25.38 0.34
CA CYS A 16 -4.14 -24.06 0.79
C CYS A 16 -4.79 -22.93 -0.06
N VAL A 17 -4.78 -23.07 -1.37
CA VAL A 17 -5.44 -22.13 -2.29
C VAL A 17 -6.93 -21.99 -1.97
N ARG A 18 -7.62 -23.11 -1.72
CA ARG A 18 -9.04 -23.09 -1.34
C ARG A 18 -9.25 -22.35 -0.02
N ALA A 19 -8.43 -22.62 1.00
CA ALA A 19 -8.52 -21.94 2.28
C ALA A 19 -8.32 -20.41 2.14
N ILE A 20 -7.35 -19.99 1.33
CA ILE A 20 -7.11 -18.57 1.04
C ILE A 20 -8.34 -17.92 0.41
N LYS A 21 -8.87 -18.51 -0.66
CA LYS A 21 -10.03 -17.96 -1.39
C LYS A 21 -11.29 -17.86 -0.53
N GLU A 22 -11.49 -18.82 0.36
CA GLU A 22 -12.61 -18.85 1.29
C GLU A 22 -12.39 -17.93 2.51
N GLY A 23 -11.20 -17.40 2.69
CA GLY A 23 -10.83 -16.55 3.84
C GLY A 23 -10.83 -17.31 5.16
N ARG A 24 -10.52 -18.61 5.12
CA ARG A 24 -10.34 -19.46 6.29
C ARG A 24 -8.94 -19.29 6.87
N ASP A 25 -8.80 -19.62 8.15
CA ASP A 25 -7.48 -19.70 8.79
C ASP A 25 -6.58 -20.64 8.00
N LEU A 26 -5.37 -20.15 7.69
CA LEU A 26 -4.41 -20.93 6.92
C LEU A 26 -3.69 -21.90 7.87
N PRO A 27 -3.75 -23.22 7.60
CA PRO A 27 -2.90 -24.15 8.31
C PRO A 27 -1.42 -23.77 8.19
N ARG A 28 -0.67 -23.94 9.27
CA ARG A 28 0.75 -23.55 9.33
C ARG A 28 1.58 -24.17 8.19
N TYR A 29 1.33 -25.42 7.84
CA TYR A 29 2.04 -26.11 6.76
C TYR A 29 1.88 -25.40 5.39
N CYS A 30 0.77 -24.67 5.20
CA CYS A 30 0.56 -23.93 3.95
C CYS A 30 1.62 -22.85 3.74
N LEU A 31 1.99 -22.13 4.80
CA LEU A 31 3.07 -21.13 4.72
C LEU A 31 4.45 -21.80 4.61
N GLU A 32 4.65 -22.92 5.31
CA GLU A 32 5.91 -23.67 5.27
C GLU A 32 6.22 -24.25 3.87
N GLN A 33 5.19 -24.56 3.08
CA GLN A 33 5.32 -25.07 1.70
C GLN A 33 5.22 -23.98 0.63
N SER A 34 5.00 -22.73 1.02
CA SER A 34 4.85 -21.60 0.11
C SER A 34 6.11 -20.74 0.12
N VAL A 35 6.28 -19.97 -0.95
CA VAL A 35 7.39 -19.03 -1.07
C VAL A 35 6.84 -17.63 -1.02
N GLN A 36 7.31 -16.81 -0.07
CA GLN A 36 6.98 -15.40 -0.06
C GLN A 36 7.69 -14.70 -1.23
N VAL A 37 6.95 -13.91 -1.99
CA VAL A 37 7.43 -13.05 -3.07
C VAL A 37 7.06 -11.59 -2.78
N GLY A 38 7.64 -10.65 -3.54
CA GLY A 38 7.39 -9.24 -3.30
C GLY A 38 8.26 -8.64 -2.20
N ILE A 39 9.36 -9.30 -1.88
CA ILE A 39 10.38 -8.80 -0.95
C ILE A 39 11.39 -7.93 -1.69
N ASN A 40 11.66 -8.26 -2.96
CA ASN A 40 12.53 -7.52 -3.87
C ASN A 40 11.89 -7.42 -5.26
N GLY A 41 12.38 -6.50 -6.11
CA GLY A 41 11.75 -6.18 -7.40
C GLY A 41 11.79 -7.26 -8.47
N VAL A 42 12.46 -8.39 -8.26
CA VAL A 42 12.65 -9.45 -9.28
C VAL A 42 11.88 -10.73 -8.99
N ASP A 43 11.49 -10.98 -7.75
CA ASP A 43 10.83 -12.23 -7.34
C ASP A 43 9.43 -12.42 -7.96
N TYR A 44 8.75 -11.35 -8.39
CA TYR A 44 7.52 -11.48 -9.19
C TYR A 44 7.77 -12.05 -10.58
N ILE A 45 8.92 -11.74 -11.20
CA ILE A 45 9.34 -12.31 -12.49
C ILE A 45 9.56 -13.82 -12.33
N ASP A 46 10.22 -14.24 -11.26
CA ASP A 46 10.43 -15.65 -10.93
C ASP A 46 9.09 -16.37 -10.66
N ALA A 47 8.08 -15.64 -10.18
CA ALA A 47 6.70 -16.12 -10.04
C ALA A 47 5.91 -16.08 -11.37
N GLN A 48 6.55 -15.79 -12.50
CA GLN A 48 5.96 -15.67 -13.83
C GLN A 48 4.90 -14.57 -13.97
N CYS A 49 4.93 -13.56 -13.11
CA CYS A 49 4.08 -12.38 -13.22
C CYS A 49 4.64 -11.39 -14.24
N GLN A 50 3.83 -11.00 -15.20
CA GLN A 50 4.14 -9.89 -16.10
C GLN A 50 3.72 -8.54 -15.46
N PHE A 51 4.36 -7.46 -15.89
CA PHE A 51 4.05 -6.12 -15.37
C PHE A 51 2.61 -5.66 -15.60
N ASN A 52 1.89 -6.25 -16.52
CA ASN A 52 0.47 -6.01 -16.76
C ASN A 52 -0.46 -6.95 -15.96
N GLY A 53 0.07 -7.72 -14.99
CA GLY A 53 -0.68 -8.67 -14.19
C GLY A 53 -1.00 -9.99 -14.91
N GLY A 54 -0.49 -10.21 -16.13
CA GLY A 54 -0.58 -11.47 -16.83
C GLY A 54 0.33 -12.52 -16.20
N GLY A 55 -0.05 -13.81 -16.28
CA GLY A 55 0.78 -14.91 -15.78
C GLY A 55 0.79 -15.09 -14.26
N CYS A 56 0.24 -14.16 -13.48
CA CYS A 56 0.21 -14.20 -12.01
C CYS A 56 -0.82 -15.21 -11.47
N LYS A 57 -0.72 -16.48 -11.81
CA LYS A 57 -1.74 -17.47 -11.48
C LYS A 57 -1.65 -18.00 -10.06
N ASP A 58 -0.44 -18.14 -9.54
CA ASP A 58 -0.17 -18.87 -8.30
C ASP A 58 0.28 -17.93 -7.15
N ILE A 59 0.10 -16.62 -7.31
CA ILE A 59 0.38 -15.64 -6.26
C ILE A 59 -0.90 -15.20 -5.56
N TYR A 60 -0.85 -15.14 -4.24
CA TYR A 60 -1.98 -14.83 -3.37
C TYR A 60 -1.59 -13.77 -2.34
N ALA A 61 -2.48 -12.82 -2.09
CA ALA A 61 -2.32 -11.79 -1.07
C ALA A 61 -2.86 -12.29 0.27
N LEU A 62 -2.01 -12.29 1.29
CA LEU A 62 -2.35 -12.67 2.66
C LEU A 62 -2.14 -11.49 3.61
N SER A 63 -3.09 -11.28 4.51
CA SER A 63 -3.01 -10.29 5.60
C SER A 63 -2.55 -11.00 6.86
N LEU A 64 -1.25 -11.07 7.04
CA LEU A 64 -0.61 -11.78 8.15
C LEU A 64 0.18 -10.81 9.04
N PRO A 65 0.19 -10.99 10.37
CA PRO A 65 1.05 -10.24 11.25
C PRO A 65 2.51 -10.75 11.20
N ALA A 66 3.44 -9.89 11.54
CA ALA A 66 4.84 -10.21 11.74
C ALA A 66 5.55 -10.84 10.51
N VAL A 67 5.15 -10.44 9.32
CA VAL A 67 5.81 -10.81 8.06
C VAL A 67 6.28 -9.54 7.32
N VAL A 68 7.21 -9.68 6.40
CA VAL A 68 7.60 -8.57 5.53
C VAL A 68 6.41 -8.23 4.62
N PRO A 69 5.95 -6.97 4.54
CA PRO A 69 4.91 -6.60 3.58
C PRO A 69 5.42 -6.73 2.15
N ALA A 70 4.52 -7.02 1.23
CA ALA A 70 4.83 -6.98 -0.19
C ALA A 70 5.21 -5.56 -0.60
N ARG A 71 6.31 -5.43 -1.30
CA ARG A 71 6.84 -4.16 -1.81
C ARG A 71 7.42 -4.33 -3.21
N SER A 72 7.84 -3.26 -3.83
CA SER A 72 8.34 -3.31 -5.22
C SER A 72 7.32 -3.94 -6.18
N ILE A 73 6.04 -3.71 -5.92
CA ILE A 73 4.91 -4.23 -6.67
C ILE A 73 4.28 -3.10 -7.49
N ASN A 74 3.70 -3.42 -8.62
CA ASN A 74 2.88 -2.50 -9.37
C ASN A 74 1.38 -2.77 -9.17
N TYR A 75 0.56 -1.84 -9.62
CA TYR A 75 -0.90 -1.93 -9.50
C TYR A 75 -1.49 -3.24 -10.03
N PHE A 76 -1.08 -3.67 -11.21
CA PHE A 76 -1.67 -4.84 -11.87
C PHE A 76 -1.34 -6.15 -11.15
N ILE A 77 -0.11 -6.28 -10.64
CA ILE A 77 0.31 -7.44 -9.85
C ILE A 77 -0.43 -7.44 -8.49
N ALA A 78 -0.53 -6.28 -7.83
CA ALA A 78 -1.29 -6.12 -6.59
C ALA A 78 -2.76 -6.53 -6.77
N ALA A 79 -3.40 -6.01 -7.82
CA ALA A 79 -4.78 -6.36 -8.16
C ALA A 79 -4.95 -7.85 -8.49
N ALA A 80 -3.97 -8.47 -9.18
CA ALA A 80 -3.99 -9.90 -9.48
C ALA A 80 -3.86 -10.73 -8.21
N ALA A 81 -2.97 -10.38 -7.27
CA ALA A 81 -2.80 -11.08 -6.01
C ALA A 81 -4.06 -11.03 -5.13
N CYS A 82 -4.70 -9.84 -5.02
CA CYS A 82 -5.99 -9.72 -4.33
C CYS A 82 -7.06 -10.60 -4.99
N ARG A 83 -7.24 -10.49 -6.31
CA ARG A 83 -8.24 -11.27 -7.06
C ARG A 83 -8.04 -12.78 -6.90
N ASN A 84 -6.81 -13.24 -6.97
CA ASN A 84 -6.49 -14.66 -6.78
C ASN A 84 -6.88 -15.14 -5.37
N SER A 85 -6.83 -14.25 -4.38
CA SER A 85 -7.25 -14.52 -2.98
C SER A 85 -8.75 -14.36 -2.74
N GLY A 86 -9.57 -14.16 -3.79
CA GLY A 86 -11.01 -13.92 -3.66
C GLY A 86 -11.35 -12.54 -3.07
N LYS A 87 -10.46 -11.58 -3.27
CA LYS A 87 -10.55 -10.20 -2.79
C LYS A 87 -10.33 -9.21 -3.95
N ARG A 88 -10.31 -7.93 -3.64
CA ARG A 88 -9.96 -6.82 -4.55
C ARG A 88 -9.08 -5.79 -3.84
N LEU A 89 -8.52 -4.85 -4.57
CA LEU A 89 -7.98 -3.64 -3.94
C LEU A 89 -9.13 -2.85 -3.28
N PRO A 90 -8.90 -2.17 -2.15
CA PRO A 90 -9.89 -1.28 -1.55
C PRO A 90 -10.10 -0.06 -2.44
N SER A 91 -11.29 0.51 -2.42
CA SER A 91 -11.49 1.86 -2.94
C SER A 91 -10.79 2.89 -2.06
N ASN A 92 -10.53 4.08 -2.62
CA ASN A 92 -9.98 5.21 -1.87
C ASN A 92 -10.87 5.57 -0.66
N ALA A 93 -12.19 5.49 -0.81
CA ALA A 93 -13.13 5.74 0.29
C ALA A 93 -13.06 4.67 1.39
N GLU A 94 -12.94 3.40 1.04
CA GLU A 94 -12.76 2.30 2.01
C GLU A 94 -11.43 2.43 2.75
N TRP A 95 -10.37 2.79 2.03
CA TRP A 95 -9.06 3.01 2.62
C TRP A 95 -9.13 4.16 3.63
N GLN A 96 -9.72 5.31 3.24
CA GLN A 96 -9.87 6.48 4.10
C GLN A 96 -10.67 6.16 5.36
N ALA A 97 -11.77 5.43 5.23
CA ALA A 97 -12.59 5.03 6.38
C ALA A 97 -11.82 4.10 7.33
N ALA A 98 -10.99 3.22 6.79
CA ALA A 98 -10.20 2.29 7.61
C ALA A 98 -8.98 2.96 8.28
N ALA A 99 -8.48 4.06 7.74
CA ALA A 99 -7.39 4.83 8.32
C ALA A 99 -7.80 5.68 9.52
N LEU A 100 -9.11 5.84 9.76
CA LEU A 100 -9.63 6.66 10.86
C LEU A 100 -9.01 6.28 12.21
N GLY A 101 -8.50 7.28 12.93
CA GLY A 101 -7.85 7.09 14.24
C GLY A 101 -6.42 6.54 14.19
N THR A 102 -5.87 6.28 13.00
CA THR A 102 -4.43 5.97 12.89
C THR A 102 -3.63 7.20 13.34
N PRO A 103 -2.57 7.03 14.16
CA PRO A 103 -1.69 8.12 14.51
C PRO A 103 -1.11 8.80 13.27
N ASP A 104 -1.33 10.11 13.19
CA ASP A 104 -0.87 10.95 12.10
C ASP A 104 0.37 11.74 12.55
N PRO A 105 1.41 11.90 11.75
CA PRO A 105 2.62 12.61 12.14
C PRO A 105 2.41 14.12 12.41
N TRP A 106 1.27 14.67 12.04
CA TRP A 106 0.99 16.11 12.21
C TRP A 106 -0.14 16.39 13.22
N PRO A 107 -0.03 17.47 14.01
CA PRO A 107 1.12 18.36 14.26
C PRO A 107 1.93 17.98 15.50
N GLN A 108 1.58 16.93 16.24
CA GLN A 108 2.07 16.69 17.59
C GLN A 108 2.51 15.25 17.88
N ASP A 109 2.31 14.33 16.96
CA ASP A 109 2.70 12.95 17.18
C ASP A 109 4.16 12.70 16.81
N ASP A 110 4.84 11.91 17.61
CA ASP A 110 6.17 11.42 17.28
C ASP A 110 6.07 10.26 16.29
N PRO A 111 6.16 10.53 14.99
CA PRO A 111 5.89 9.53 13.95
C PRO A 111 6.91 8.41 13.96
N THR A 112 8.12 8.68 14.45
CA THR A 112 9.21 7.71 14.45
C THR A 112 8.96 6.56 15.41
N HIS A 113 8.07 6.74 16.40
CA HIS A 113 7.79 5.73 17.42
C HIS A 113 6.45 5.04 17.23
N GLN A 114 5.47 5.68 16.58
CA GLN A 114 4.15 5.09 16.39
C GLN A 114 4.03 4.36 15.06
N CYS A 115 4.21 5.04 13.95
CA CYS A 115 4.21 4.46 12.60
C CYS A 115 5.64 4.40 12.03
N ASN A 116 5.85 3.62 10.99
CA ASN A 116 7.16 3.43 10.38
C ASN A 116 7.43 4.50 9.32
N LEU A 117 7.95 5.63 9.77
CA LEU A 117 8.37 6.77 8.95
C LEU A 117 9.85 7.06 9.19
N ASN A 118 10.50 7.73 8.23
CA ASN A 118 11.93 8.11 8.32
C ASN A 118 12.84 6.96 8.78
N SER A 119 12.62 5.79 8.22
CA SER A 119 13.29 4.56 8.61
C SER A 119 14.13 4.01 7.44
N PRO A 120 15.23 3.31 7.72
CA PRO A 120 16.05 2.71 6.67
C PRO A 120 15.38 1.51 5.97
N SER A 121 14.31 0.95 6.54
CA SER A 121 13.66 -0.24 6.00
C SER A 121 12.20 -0.35 6.42
N VAL A 122 11.45 -1.20 5.71
CA VAL A 122 10.12 -1.64 6.14
C VAL A 122 10.18 -2.37 7.48
N SER A 123 9.15 -2.20 8.27
CA SER A 123 8.89 -2.99 9.47
C SER A 123 8.06 -4.22 9.10
N LEU A 124 8.12 -5.27 9.94
CA LEU A 124 7.18 -6.38 9.81
C LEU A 124 5.75 -5.88 10.07
N THR A 125 4.79 -6.38 9.31
CA THR A 125 3.37 -6.03 9.40
C THR A 125 2.86 -6.09 10.84
N GLY A 126 2.23 -5.00 11.31
CA GLY A 126 1.68 -4.90 12.66
C GLY A 126 2.69 -4.88 13.79
N SER A 127 4.00 -4.80 13.52
CA SER A 127 5.02 -4.74 14.56
C SER A 127 5.03 -3.40 15.32
N ARG A 128 4.54 -2.35 14.68
CA ARG A 128 4.32 -1.04 15.31
C ARG A 128 2.96 -1.03 16.00
N SER A 129 2.88 -1.56 17.21
CA SER A 129 1.63 -1.83 17.92
C SER A 129 0.75 -0.59 18.17
N LYS A 130 1.32 0.61 18.10
CA LYS A 130 0.59 1.87 18.23
C LYS A 130 0.14 2.43 16.87
N CYS A 131 0.69 1.97 15.74
CA CYS A 131 0.26 2.35 14.40
C CYS A 131 -0.95 1.53 14.00
N VAL A 132 -2.08 1.80 14.63
CA VAL A 132 -3.34 1.07 14.45
C VAL A 132 -4.50 2.05 14.43
N SER A 133 -5.42 1.85 13.49
CA SER A 133 -6.65 2.64 13.38
C SER A 133 -7.72 2.21 14.37
N ASP A 134 -8.77 3.03 14.52
CA ASP A 134 -9.93 2.73 15.38
C ASP A 134 -10.66 1.43 14.99
N VAL A 135 -10.56 1.03 13.71
CA VAL A 135 -11.15 -0.22 13.23
C VAL A 135 -10.16 -1.39 13.26
N GLY A 136 -8.96 -1.18 13.78
CA GLY A 136 -7.95 -2.20 13.98
C GLY A 136 -7.09 -2.52 12.75
N ALA A 137 -7.06 -1.65 11.75
CA ALA A 137 -6.12 -1.76 10.63
C ALA A 137 -4.75 -1.22 11.05
N PHE A 138 -3.68 -1.99 10.82
CA PHE A 138 -2.32 -1.62 11.15
C PHE A 138 -1.62 -0.97 9.96
N ASP A 139 -0.64 -0.11 10.26
CA ASP A 139 0.29 0.45 9.30
C ASP A 139 -0.42 1.23 8.15
N MET A 140 -1.54 1.92 8.48
CA MET A 140 -2.25 2.77 7.53
C MET A 140 -1.49 4.06 7.20
N VAL A 141 -0.48 4.39 7.99
CA VAL A 141 0.44 5.51 7.78
C VAL A 141 1.87 4.98 7.81
N GLY A 142 2.66 5.30 6.81
CA GLY A 142 4.04 4.84 6.70
C GLY A 142 4.15 3.36 6.28
N ASN A 143 5.25 2.74 6.58
CA ASN A 143 5.67 1.40 6.18
C ASN A 143 5.70 1.23 4.66
N VAL A 144 4.66 0.81 3.98
CA VAL A 144 4.57 0.84 2.51
C VAL A 144 3.43 1.74 2.05
N ILE A 145 3.68 2.54 1.01
CA ILE A 145 2.62 3.31 0.36
C ILE A 145 1.68 2.36 -0.39
N GLU A 146 0.38 2.52 -0.24
CA GLU A 146 -0.59 1.50 -0.63
C GLU A 146 -1.40 1.86 -1.88
N PHE A 147 -1.42 0.95 -2.86
CA PHE A 147 -2.35 1.04 -3.97
C PHE A 147 -3.80 0.85 -3.52
N VAL A 148 -4.67 1.74 -4.01
CA VAL A 148 -6.13 1.59 -3.96
C VAL A 148 -6.70 1.40 -5.37
N ALA A 149 -7.95 0.95 -5.48
CA ALA A 149 -8.57 0.61 -6.77
C ALA A 149 -8.80 1.81 -7.68
N ASP A 150 -8.87 3.01 -7.10
CA ASP A 150 -9.23 4.22 -7.82
C ASP A 150 -8.08 4.71 -8.71
N TRP A 151 -8.47 5.28 -9.84
CA TRP A 151 -7.58 5.90 -10.80
C TRP A 151 -7.93 7.37 -10.96
N GLY A 152 -6.95 8.18 -11.29
CA GLY A 152 -7.11 9.58 -11.61
C GLY A 152 -6.30 10.00 -12.82
N ALA A 153 -6.23 11.29 -13.09
CA ALA A 153 -5.25 11.83 -14.00
C ALA A 153 -3.87 11.82 -13.31
N LEU A 154 -2.84 11.45 -14.05
CA LEU A 154 -1.46 11.47 -13.54
C LEU A 154 -1.14 12.88 -13.04
N ALA A 155 -0.83 12.99 -11.76
CA ALA A 155 -0.53 14.27 -11.11
C ALA A 155 0.93 14.65 -11.30
N THR A 156 1.20 15.93 -11.42
CA THR A 156 2.57 16.48 -11.52
C THR A 156 2.85 17.57 -10.50
N THR A 157 1.84 17.99 -9.77
CA THR A 157 1.96 19.04 -8.72
C THR A 157 1.16 18.60 -7.50
N GLY A 158 1.70 18.86 -6.32
CA GLY A 158 1.05 18.62 -5.04
C GLY A 158 0.61 19.91 -4.36
N ALA A 159 -0.41 19.82 -3.52
CA ALA A 159 -0.82 20.86 -2.59
C ALA A 159 -1.08 20.23 -1.21
N THR A 160 -0.97 21.03 -0.16
CA THR A 160 -1.28 20.59 1.20
C THR A 160 -2.76 20.82 1.54
N TRP A 161 -3.32 19.97 2.36
CA TRP A 161 -4.73 20.08 2.76
C TRP A 161 -5.03 21.31 3.61
N ASP A 162 -4.09 21.78 4.42
CA ASP A 162 -4.26 22.94 5.30
C ASP A 162 -4.56 24.24 4.54
N VAL A 163 -4.15 24.34 3.27
CA VAL A 163 -4.49 25.48 2.38
C VAL A 163 -6.01 25.52 2.10
N PHE A 164 -6.67 24.38 2.09
CA PHE A 164 -8.08 24.27 1.72
C PHE A 164 -9.00 24.08 2.94
N ILE A 165 -8.59 23.28 3.90
CA ILE A 165 -9.40 22.91 5.05
C ILE A 165 -8.51 22.91 6.30
N PRO A 166 -8.51 24.01 7.09
CA PRO A 166 -7.78 24.04 8.35
C PRO A 166 -8.18 22.88 9.27
N GLY A 167 -7.20 22.18 9.81
CA GLY A 167 -7.41 21.03 10.69
C GLY A 167 -7.23 19.66 10.05
N PHE A 168 -7.02 19.59 8.72
CA PHE A 168 -6.64 18.35 8.03
C PHE A 168 -5.12 18.17 7.92
N GLY A 169 -4.35 19.04 8.54
CA GLY A 169 -2.91 18.95 8.57
C GLY A 169 -2.25 19.35 7.26
N ASN A 170 -0.96 19.05 7.14
CA ASN A 170 -0.12 19.40 6.02
C ASN A 170 0.13 18.24 5.05
N ASP A 171 -0.69 17.20 5.11
CA ASP A 171 -0.61 16.08 4.17
C ASP A 171 -0.66 16.57 2.72
N VAL A 172 0.19 16.02 1.87
CA VAL A 172 0.23 16.36 0.45
C VAL A 172 -0.84 15.61 -0.30
N SER A 173 -1.55 16.34 -1.16
CA SER A 173 -2.47 15.81 -2.14
C SER A 173 -1.92 16.07 -3.55
N ASN A 174 -1.38 15.06 -4.19
CA ASN A 174 -0.98 15.09 -5.59
C ASN A 174 -2.17 14.64 -6.44
N ILE A 175 -3.13 15.54 -6.65
CA ILE A 175 -4.35 15.27 -7.41
C ILE A 175 -4.43 16.22 -8.61
N GLY A 176 -4.78 15.66 -9.77
CA GLY A 176 -5.02 16.46 -10.97
C GLY A 176 -3.84 16.54 -11.93
N GLY A 177 -4.16 16.79 -13.18
CA GLY A 177 -3.19 16.82 -14.26
C GLY A 177 -2.27 18.04 -14.22
N SER A 178 -1.14 17.92 -14.87
CA SER A 178 -0.17 18.99 -15.04
C SER A 178 -0.73 20.19 -15.80
N PRO A 179 -0.57 21.40 -15.31
CA PRO A 179 -0.78 22.59 -16.13
C PRO A 179 0.33 22.79 -17.19
N ALA A 180 1.44 22.06 -17.09
CA ALA A 180 2.63 22.29 -17.91
C ALA A 180 2.75 21.44 -19.20
N GLY A 181 1.69 20.88 -19.71
CA GLY A 181 1.58 20.61 -21.15
C GLY A 181 2.24 19.36 -21.70
N THR A 182 2.74 18.41 -20.93
CA THR A 182 3.43 17.26 -21.53
C THR A 182 2.82 15.89 -21.30
N ILE A 183 1.94 15.70 -20.31
CA ILE A 183 1.34 14.40 -20.02
C ILE A 183 -0.15 14.56 -19.63
N TYR A 184 -0.95 15.23 -20.42
CA TYR A 184 -2.38 15.39 -20.18
C TYR A 184 -3.13 14.07 -20.42
N GLY A 185 -3.97 13.71 -19.46
CA GLY A 185 -4.94 12.63 -19.63
C GLY A 185 -4.38 11.22 -19.52
N LEU A 186 -3.13 11.03 -19.12
CA LEU A 186 -2.65 9.71 -18.79
C LEU A 186 -3.26 9.23 -17.47
N PRO A 187 -3.67 7.96 -17.40
CA PRO A 187 -4.21 7.40 -16.17
C PRO A 187 -3.08 7.24 -15.14
N GLY A 188 -3.33 7.75 -13.93
CA GLY A 188 -2.48 7.55 -12.75
C GLY A 188 -3.17 6.64 -11.74
N THR A 189 -2.42 5.78 -11.07
CA THR A 189 -2.91 5.01 -9.94
C THR A 189 -2.90 5.86 -8.68
N THR A 190 -3.85 5.62 -7.79
CA THR A 190 -3.91 6.29 -6.50
C THR A 190 -3.18 5.49 -5.44
N LEU A 191 -2.29 6.17 -4.73
CA LEU A 191 -1.49 5.66 -3.62
C LEU A 191 -1.83 6.42 -2.33
N ARG A 192 -1.78 5.73 -1.19
CA ARG A 192 -2.22 6.24 0.10
C ARG A 192 -1.21 5.97 1.22
N GLY A 193 -1.27 6.79 2.30
CA GLY A 193 -0.62 6.55 3.58
C GLY A 193 0.85 6.98 3.69
N GLY A 194 1.56 7.05 2.57
CA GLY A 194 3.00 7.28 2.56
C GLY A 194 3.83 6.04 2.92
N SER A 195 5.14 6.18 2.98
CA SER A 195 6.05 5.04 3.18
C SER A 195 7.12 5.29 4.23
N PHE A 196 7.85 4.24 4.60
CA PHE A 196 8.95 4.30 5.57
C PHE A 196 10.08 5.25 5.18
N THR A 197 10.22 5.59 3.89
CA THR A 197 11.28 6.49 3.41
C THR A 197 10.97 7.97 3.64
N ILE A 198 9.74 8.29 4.01
CA ILE A 198 9.28 9.68 4.12
C ILE A 198 9.69 10.24 5.48
N ALA A 199 10.47 11.33 5.44
CA ALA A 199 10.82 12.05 6.65
C ALA A 199 9.66 12.97 7.06
N PRO A 200 9.25 12.96 8.33
CA PRO A 200 8.34 13.96 8.86
C PRO A 200 8.95 15.34 8.73
N ASN A 201 8.14 16.33 8.43
CA ASN A 201 8.57 17.75 8.35
C ASN A 201 9.72 18.05 7.38
N SER A 202 9.74 17.46 6.20
CA SER A 202 10.74 17.79 5.17
C SER A 202 10.56 19.20 4.57
N GLY A 203 10.51 20.21 5.47
CA GLY A 203 10.77 21.59 5.08
C GLY A 203 9.70 22.31 4.28
N GLY A 204 8.48 22.40 4.76
CA GLY A 204 7.51 23.39 4.28
C GLY A 204 6.76 23.06 2.99
N THR A 205 6.90 21.86 2.47
CA THR A 205 6.20 21.39 1.25
C THR A 205 5.08 20.39 1.54
N GLY A 206 4.75 20.15 2.81
CA GLY A 206 3.77 19.16 3.25
C GLY A 206 4.36 17.77 3.46
N GLU A 207 3.65 16.94 4.19
CA GLU A 207 4.04 15.56 4.45
C GLU A 207 3.43 14.61 3.41
N LEU A 208 4.28 13.78 2.82
CA LEU A 208 3.85 12.75 1.88
C LEU A 208 3.36 11.48 2.60
N ALA A 209 3.24 11.52 3.92
CA ALA A 209 2.70 10.44 4.74
C ALA A 209 1.69 10.98 5.73
N GLY A 210 0.55 10.31 5.85
CA GLY A 210 -0.55 10.68 6.73
C GLY A 210 -1.86 10.05 6.30
N VAL A 211 -2.88 10.17 7.15
CA VAL A 211 -4.21 9.60 6.88
C VAL A 211 -4.92 10.30 5.71
N TYR A 212 -4.53 11.52 5.38
CA TYR A 212 -5.08 12.28 4.24
C TYR A 212 -4.11 12.34 3.05
N ALA A 213 -2.89 11.82 3.20
CA ALA A 213 -1.93 11.79 2.11
C ALA A 213 -2.45 10.95 0.92
N ILE A 214 -2.41 11.54 -0.26
CA ILE A 214 -2.84 10.91 -1.50
C ILE A 214 -1.87 11.27 -2.62
N ASP A 215 -1.44 10.27 -3.37
CA ASP A 215 -0.56 10.45 -4.51
C ASP A 215 -1.13 9.75 -5.76
N GLN A 216 -1.26 10.48 -6.85
CA GLN A 216 -1.68 9.99 -8.16
C GLN A 216 -0.55 10.08 -9.19
N ASN A 217 0.69 10.24 -8.75
CA ASN A 217 1.86 10.30 -9.62
C ASN A 217 2.39 8.92 -10.04
N GLY A 218 1.74 7.85 -9.63
CA GLY A 218 2.12 6.48 -9.95
C GLY A 218 1.70 6.07 -11.36
N ALA A 219 2.64 5.81 -12.27
CA ALA A 219 2.33 5.07 -13.48
C ALA A 219 1.96 3.63 -13.09
N PRO A 220 0.86 3.07 -13.61
CA PRO A 220 0.32 1.78 -13.14
C PRO A 220 1.26 0.58 -13.37
N ASN A 221 2.17 0.69 -14.32
CA ASN A 221 3.20 -0.30 -14.62
C ASN A 221 4.55 0.01 -13.95
N SER A 222 4.68 1.17 -13.35
CA SER A 222 5.87 1.52 -12.58
C SER A 222 5.93 0.62 -11.35
N ILE A 223 7.08 0.02 -11.11
CA ILE A 223 7.41 -0.59 -9.83
C ILE A 223 7.77 0.55 -8.90
N GLY A 224 6.92 1.58 -8.82
CA GLY A 224 6.99 2.72 -7.94
C GLY A 224 8.37 3.30 -7.67
N ASP A 225 8.50 4.17 -6.73
CA ASP A 225 9.74 4.39 -6.01
C ASP A 225 10.11 3.04 -5.40
N ALA A 226 10.86 2.27 -6.18
CA ALA A 226 10.81 0.82 -6.39
C ALA A 226 10.87 -0.06 -5.14
N THR A 227 10.99 0.52 -3.96
CA THR A 227 11.18 -0.23 -2.72
C THR A 227 10.05 -0.08 -1.71
N ALA A 228 9.13 0.86 -1.93
CA ALA A 228 8.17 1.28 -0.91
C ALA A 228 6.69 1.08 -1.28
N ALA A 229 6.34 0.74 -2.53
CA ALA A 229 4.96 0.54 -2.94
C ALA A 229 4.46 -0.87 -2.61
N GLY A 230 3.39 -0.91 -1.82
CA GLY A 230 2.69 -2.12 -1.40
C GLY A 230 1.18 -1.97 -1.59
N PHE A 231 0.40 -2.74 -0.84
CA PHE A 231 -1.06 -2.72 -0.92
C PHE A 231 -1.69 -3.48 0.25
N ARG A 232 -3.01 -3.38 0.36
CA ARG A 232 -3.87 -4.30 1.12
C ARG A 232 -5.08 -4.67 0.30
N CYS A 233 -5.83 -5.69 0.71
CA CYS A 233 -7.03 -6.08 -0.01
C CYS A 233 -8.30 -5.80 0.81
N ALA A 234 -9.43 -5.76 0.09
CA ALA A 234 -10.79 -5.73 0.64
C ALA A 234 -11.62 -6.86 0.01
N LYS A 235 -12.66 -7.29 0.70
CA LYS A 235 -13.70 -8.19 0.16
C LYS A 235 -14.78 -7.40 -0.52
#